data_2242b05a15ad7c705288e40c04fdd72f
#
_entry.id   2242b05a15ad7c705288e40c04fdd72f
#
_cell.length_a   1.000
_cell.length_b   1.000
_cell.length_c   1.000
_cell.angle_alpha   90.00
_cell.angle_beta   90.00
_cell.angle_gamma   90.00
#
_symmetry.space_group_name_H-M   'P 1'
#
loop_
_entity.id
_entity.type
_entity.pdbx_description
1 polymer ?
#
loop_
_entity_poly.entity_id
_entity_poly.type
_entity_poly.pdbx_seq_one_letter_code
_entity_poly.pdbx_strand_id
1 'polypeptide(L)'
;VLEKSSGGVIAPAVRNPSDDLENSARKFPTLLRLLRKLMGFEDGRIATKGETPQDVDWAAGMFLLFSSSVYSELGGFDEGFFLYYEDVDICARLWRRGRRVILHPGVNVIHAAQRASHRKLRYMRWHLSSMLRYFVKHAWRLPR
;
A
#
# COMPACT_ATOMS: atom_id res chain seq x y z
N VAL A 1 -8.99 18.60 -3.39
CA VAL A 1 -7.68 18.11 -2.87
C VAL A 1 -6.94 17.32 -3.93
N LEU A 2 -7.58 16.36 -4.64
CA LEU A 2 -6.96 15.55 -5.70
C LEU A 2 -6.52 16.38 -6.93
N GLU A 3 -7.25 17.45 -7.26
CA GLU A 3 -6.95 18.28 -8.44
C GLU A 3 -5.86 19.34 -8.21
N LYS A 4 -5.71 19.83 -6.97
CA LYS A 4 -4.73 20.88 -6.61
C LYS A 4 -3.36 20.35 -6.19
N SER A 5 -3.25 19.06 -5.86
CA SER A 5 -1.98 18.41 -5.54
C SER A 5 -1.62 17.46 -6.67
N SER A 6 -0.35 17.28 -6.96
CA SER A 6 0.17 16.20 -7.81
C SER A 6 -0.16 14.79 -7.25
N GLY A 7 -1.26 14.71 -6.48
CA GLY A 7 -1.71 13.49 -5.80
C GLY A 7 -2.20 12.46 -6.79
N GLY A 8 -1.70 11.25 -6.66
CA GLY A 8 -2.13 10.11 -7.45
C GLY A 8 -3.25 9.34 -6.75
N VAL A 9 -3.13 9.14 -5.44
CA VAL A 9 -4.10 8.44 -4.59
C VAL A 9 -4.13 9.03 -3.20
N ILE A 10 -5.31 9.05 -2.59
CA ILE A 10 -5.51 9.41 -1.18
C ILE A 10 -6.04 8.18 -0.44
N ALA A 11 -5.44 7.86 0.70
CA ALA A 11 -5.91 6.84 1.63
C ALA A 11 -6.26 7.50 2.98
N PRO A 12 -7.42 7.22 3.58
CA PRO A 12 -7.74 7.64 4.94
C PRO A 12 -6.97 6.79 5.96
N ALA A 13 -7.00 7.20 7.21
CA ALA A 13 -6.66 6.32 8.32
C ALA A 13 -7.67 5.17 8.38
N VAL A 14 -7.21 3.96 8.67
CA VAL A 14 -8.08 2.78 8.77
C VAL A 14 -8.16 2.34 10.23
N ARG A 15 -9.38 2.12 10.73
CA ARG A 15 -9.63 1.58 12.05
C ARG A 15 -10.29 0.22 11.97
N ASN A 16 -10.04 -0.62 12.94
CA ASN A 16 -10.77 -1.87 13.10
C ASN A 16 -12.14 -1.62 13.78
N PRO A 17 -13.05 -2.61 13.87
CA PRO A 17 -14.32 -2.46 14.56
C PRO A 17 -14.19 -2.14 16.06
N SER A 18 -13.04 -2.36 16.67
CA SER A 18 -12.73 -1.99 18.08
C SER A 18 -12.13 -0.58 18.19
N ASP A 19 -12.17 0.21 17.12
CA ASP A 19 -11.63 1.57 17.02
C ASP A 19 -10.09 1.67 17.10
N ASP A 20 -9.35 0.56 17.08
CA ASP A 20 -7.89 0.60 17.01
C ASP A 20 -7.41 0.99 15.62
N LEU A 21 -6.34 1.80 15.55
CA LEU A 21 -5.74 2.23 14.31
C LEU A 21 -5.04 1.04 13.63
N GLU A 22 -5.49 0.69 12.42
CA GLU A 22 -4.85 -0.32 11.59
C GLU A 22 -3.66 0.26 10.83
N ASN A 23 -2.68 -0.58 10.59
CA ASN A 23 -1.46 -0.19 9.92
C ASN A 23 -1.63 -0.21 8.39
N SER A 24 -2.17 0.87 7.85
CA SER A 24 -2.53 1.00 6.45
C SER A 24 -1.46 1.65 5.57
N ALA A 25 -0.42 2.28 6.15
CA ALA A 25 0.63 2.96 5.41
C ALA A 25 2.02 2.42 5.74
N ARG A 26 2.86 2.21 4.72
CA ARG A 26 4.16 1.56 4.88
C ARG A 26 5.18 2.07 3.87
N LYS A 27 6.46 1.78 4.15
CA LYS A 27 7.57 1.88 3.21
C LYS A 27 7.54 0.73 2.20
N PHE A 28 7.98 0.98 0.97
CA PHE A 28 8.06 -0.09 -0.05
C PHE A 28 8.83 -1.30 0.46
N PRO A 29 8.33 -2.53 0.20
CA PRO A 29 9.07 -3.73 0.50
C PRO A 29 10.32 -3.81 -0.38
N THR A 30 11.48 -3.99 0.26
CA THR A 30 12.76 -4.28 -0.38
C THR A 30 13.29 -5.60 0.18
N LEU A 31 14.21 -6.26 -0.55
CA LEU A 31 14.85 -7.48 -0.05
C LEU A 31 15.53 -7.25 1.30
N LEU A 32 16.20 -6.09 1.44
CA LEU A 32 16.85 -5.74 2.72
C LEU A 32 15.83 -5.58 3.86
N ARG A 33 14.67 -4.93 3.60
CA ARG A 33 13.60 -4.83 4.62
C ARG A 33 13.01 -6.18 4.98
N LEU A 34 12.85 -7.08 3.99
CA LEU A 34 12.39 -8.44 4.28
C LEU A 34 13.39 -9.20 5.17
N LEU A 35 14.67 -9.13 4.86
CA LEU A 35 15.73 -9.73 5.68
C LEU A 35 15.74 -9.15 7.10
N ARG A 36 15.67 -7.82 7.23
CA ARG A 36 15.59 -7.16 8.54
C ARG A 36 14.37 -7.59 9.34
N LYS A 37 13.21 -7.71 8.67
CA LYS A 37 11.98 -8.20 9.30
C LYS A 37 12.13 -9.64 9.81
N LEU A 38 12.79 -10.52 9.06
CA LEU A 38 13.08 -11.89 9.50
C LEU A 38 14.02 -11.92 10.73
N MET A 39 14.89 -10.91 10.87
CA MET A 39 15.75 -10.71 12.03
C MET A 39 15.06 -9.98 13.22
N GLY A 40 13.74 -9.72 13.13
CA GLY A 40 12.98 -9.07 14.20
C GLY A 40 13.04 -7.55 14.22
N PHE A 41 13.63 -6.89 13.20
CA PHE A 41 13.61 -5.43 13.07
C PHE A 41 12.29 -4.90 12.49
N GLU A 42 12.09 -3.57 12.57
CA GLU A 42 10.88 -2.90 12.07
C GLU A 42 10.54 -3.27 10.61
N ASP A 43 9.25 -3.47 10.35
CA ASP A 43 8.71 -3.90 9.06
C ASP A 43 8.35 -2.76 8.09
N GLY A 44 8.85 -1.55 8.36
CA GLY A 44 8.62 -0.37 7.51
C GLY A 44 7.25 0.28 7.69
N ARG A 45 6.61 0.10 8.83
CA ARG A 45 5.36 0.79 9.19
C ARG A 45 5.60 2.30 9.26
N ILE A 46 4.64 3.07 8.75
CA ILE A 46 4.63 4.52 8.88
C ILE A 46 3.60 4.88 9.94
N ALA A 47 4.07 5.51 11.03
CA ALA A 47 3.18 5.98 12.07
C ALA A 47 2.29 7.12 11.53
N THR A 48 1.00 7.00 11.74
CA THR A 48 0.06 8.10 11.51
C THR A 48 0.29 9.17 12.56
N LYS A 49 0.69 10.37 12.16
CA LYS A 49 0.96 11.49 13.08
C LYS A 49 -0.04 12.62 12.86
N GLY A 50 -0.77 12.97 13.92
CA GLY A 50 -1.72 14.09 13.89
C GLY A 50 -2.80 13.94 12.82
N GLU A 51 -3.33 15.05 12.33
CA GLU A 51 -4.39 15.09 11.30
C GLU A 51 -3.88 15.57 9.93
N THR A 52 -2.60 15.95 9.85
CA THR A 52 -2.02 16.51 8.63
C THR A 52 -1.75 15.43 7.60
N PRO A 53 -2.17 15.61 6.33
CA PRO A 53 -1.84 14.69 5.25
C PRO A 53 -0.33 14.52 5.08
N GLN A 54 0.10 13.28 4.86
CA GLN A 54 1.51 12.95 4.71
C GLN A 54 1.77 12.01 3.53
N ASP A 55 2.92 12.17 2.87
CA ASP A 55 3.35 11.25 1.84
C ASP A 55 3.79 9.91 2.42
N VAL A 56 3.36 8.84 1.77
CA VAL A 56 3.74 7.48 2.15
C VAL A 56 4.20 6.72 0.91
N ASP A 57 5.04 5.72 1.07
CA ASP A 57 5.50 4.95 -0.08
C ASP A 57 4.32 4.18 -0.70
N TRP A 58 3.51 3.52 0.11
CA TRP A 58 2.28 2.86 -0.32
C TRP A 58 1.25 2.78 0.82
N ALA A 59 -0.01 2.70 0.43
CA ALA A 59 -1.14 2.51 1.33
C ALA A 59 -1.88 1.23 0.96
N ALA A 60 -2.32 0.49 1.98
CA ALA A 60 -3.01 -0.78 1.81
C ALA A 60 -4.37 -0.62 1.12
N GLY A 61 -4.71 -1.57 0.28
CA GLY A 61 -5.91 -1.59 -0.57
C GLY A 61 -7.24 -1.64 0.17
N MET A 62 -7.25 -1.44 1.50
CA MET A 62 -8.48 -1.38 2.30
C MET A 62 -9.38 -0.20 1.89
N PHE A 63 -8.79 0.93 1.52
CA PHE A 63 -9.48 2.07 0.91
C PHE A 63 -8.47 2.95 0.17
N LEU A 64 -8.65 3.11 -1.14
CA LEU A 64 -7.81 3.96 -1.99
C LEU A 64 -8.71 4.82 -2.88
N LEU A 65 -8.60 6.13 -2.77
CA LEU A 65 -9.35 7.09 -3.59
C LEU A 65 -8.45 7.64 -4.69
N PHE A 66 -8.82 7.36 -5.93
CA PHE A 66 -8.18 7.89 -7.14
C PHE A 66 -9.08 8.92 -7.82
N SER A 67 -8.49 9.84 -8.59
CA SER A 67 -9.25 10.46 -9.67
C SER A 67 -9.40 9.47 -10.82
N SER A 68 -10.50 9.52 -11.54
CA SER A 68 -10.75 8.61 -12.69
C SER A 68 -9.67 8.76 -13.77
N SER A 69 -9.19 9.99 -14.01
CA SER A 69 -8.13 10.26 -14.97
C SER A 69 -6.81 9.58 -14.59
N VAL A 70 -6.38 9.68 -13.33
CA VAL A 70 -5.15 9.04 -12.85
C VAL A 70 -5.28 7.53 -12.87
N TYR A 71 -6.44 6.98 -12.47
CA TYR A 71 -6.67 5.54 -12.49
C TYR A 71 -6.61 4.98 -13.91
N SER A 72 -7.23 5.69 -14.88
CA SER A 72 -7.18 5.32 -16.30
C SER A 72 -5.78 5.46 -16.90
N GLU A 73 -5.05 6.52 -16.57
CA GLU A 73 -3.64 6.73 -16.99
C GLU A 73 -2.73 5.58 -16.53
N LEU A 74 -3.00 5.03 -15.34
CA LEU A 74 -2.27 3.88 -14.81
C LEU A 74 -2.67 2.55 -15.47
N GLY A 75 -3.82 2.49 -16.14
CA GLY A 75 -4.41 1.24 -16.61
C GLY A 75 -5.00 0.38 -15.48
N GLY A 76 -5.38 1.01 -14.34
CA GLY A 76 -5.95 0.30 -13.20
C GLY A 76 -4.96 -0.57 -12.42
N PHE A 77 -5.49 -1.53 -11.67
CA PHE A 77 -4.68 -2.57 -11.02
C PHE A 77 -4.12 -3.56 -12.04
N ASP A 78 -2.92 -4.10 -11.78
CA ASP A 78 -2.35 -5.16 -12.60
C ASP A 78 -3.00 -6.50 -12.22
N GLU A 79 -3.83 -7.04 -13.11
CA GLU A 79 -4.57 -8.30 -12.94
C GLU A 79 -3.66 -9.53 -12.75
N GLY A 80 -2.37 -9.41 -13.04
CA GLY A 80 -1.38 -10.45 -12.72
C GLY A 80 -1.16 -10.66 -11.22
N PHE A 81 -1.63 -9.72 -10.37
CA PHE A 81 -1.69 -9.91 -8.91
C PHE A 81 -3.09 -10.41 -8.56
N PHE A 82 -3.25 -11.69 -8.32
CA PHE A 82 -4.55 -12.26 -7.94
C PHE A 82 -5.00 -11.79 -6.55
N LEU A 83 -4.06 -11.71 -5.61
CA LEU A 83 -4.31 -11.25 -4.24
C LEU A 83 -2.98 -10.84 -3.60
N TYR A 84 -2.98 -9.72 -2.86
CA TYR A 84 -1.81 -9.07 -2.24
C TYR A 84 -0.82 -8.47 -3.24
N TYR A 85 -0.16 -7.39 -2.84
CA TYR A 85 0.81 -6.61 -3.61
C TYR A 85 0.23 -5.82 -4.81
N GLU A 86 -1.04 -5.97 -5.16
CA GLU A 86 -1.70 -5.12 -6.16
C GLU A 86 -1.71 -3.66 -5.74
N ASP A 87 -1.91 -3.40 -4.45
CA ASP A 87 -1.88 -2.08 -3.82
C ASP A 87 -0.46 -1.51 -3.77
N VAL A 88 0.52 -2.33 -3.45
CA VAL A 88 1.94 -1.94 -3.49
C VAL A 88 2.37 -1.61 -4.92
N ASP A 89 1.95 -2.42 -5.90
CA ASP A 89 2.27 -2.23 -7.31
C ASP A 89 1.71 -0.92 -7.85
N ILE A 90 0.42 -0.64 -7.60
CA ILE A 90 -0.20 0.58 -8.13
C ILE A 90 0.43 1.83 -7.51
N CYS A 91 0.76 1.80 -6.21
CA CYS A 91 1.48 2.88 -5.55
C CYS A 91 2.90 3.08 -6.13
N ALA A 92 3.63 2.01 -6.43
CA ALA A 92 4.94 2.09 -7.07
C ALA A 92 4.84 2.68 -8.48
N ARG A 93 3.80 2.34 -9.24
CA ARG A 93 3.54 2.91 -10.58
C ARG A 93 3.18 4.39 -10.51
N LEU A 94 2.44 4.83 -9.47
CA LEU A 94 2.15 6.26 -9.21
C LEU A 94 3.44 7.04 -9.01
N TRP A 95 4.27 6.63 -8.05
CA TRP A 95 5.53 7.30 -7.75
C TRP A 95 6.46 7.42 -8.96
N ARG A 96 6.51 6.40 -9.82
CA ARG A 96 7.30 6.46 -11.07
C ARG A 96 6.81 7.50 -12.05
N ARG A 97 5.53 7.88 -11.98
CA ARG A 97 4.93 8.94 -12.79
C ARG A 97 4.96 10.30 -12.11
N GLY A 98 5.71 10.43 -11.00
CA GLY A 98 5.76 11.67 -10.22
C GLY A 98 4.46 11.99 -9.49
N ARG A 99 3.57 10.99 -9.32
CA ARG A 99 2.33 11.11 -8.56
C ARG A 99 2.54 10.67 -7.12
N ARG A 100 1.87 11.33 -6.19
CA ARG A 100 2.03 11.08 -4.74
C ARG A 100 1.00 10.08 -4.22
N VAL A 101 1.39 9.32 -3.21
CA VAL A 101 0.49 8.51 -2.38
C VAL A 101 0.36 9.23 -1.05
N ILE A 102 -0.85 9.68 -0.72
CA ILE A 102 -1.12 10.56 0.43
C ILE A 102 -1.96 9.80 1.45
N LEU A 103 -1.44 9.63 2.66
CA LEU A 103 -2.23 9.25 3.82
C LEU A 103 -2.87 10.50 4.41
N HIS A 104 -4.21 10.50 4.58
CA HIS A 104 -4.96 11.59 5.19
C HIS A 104 -5.53 11.16 6.55
N PRO A 105 -4.81 11.42 7.66
CA PRO A 105 -5.20 10.93 8.99
C PRO A 105 -6.45 11.58 9.58
N GLY A 106 -6.78 12.81 9.14
CA GLY A 106 -7.97 13.54 9.60
C GLY A 106 -9.30 12.93 9.11
N VAL A 107 -9.23 11.92 8.24
CA VAL A 107 -10.39 11.13 7.80
C VAL A 107 -10.13 9.67 8.08
N ASN A 108 -11.10 8.95 8.61
CA ASN A 108 -10.94 7.54 8.88
C ASN A 108 -12.10 6.70 8.34
N VAL A 109 -11.81 5.43 8.07
CA VAL A 109 -12.79 4.40 7.68
C VAL A 109 -12.65 3.20 8.59
N ILE A 110 -13.76 2.51 8.84
CA ILE A 110 -13.78 1.27 9.61
C ILE A 110 -13.67 0.09 8.64
N HIS A 111 -12.71 -0.78 8.87
CA HIS A 111 -12.48 -1.97 8.06
C HIS A 111 -12.31 -3.22 8.94
N ALA A 112 -13.19 -4.19 8.78
CA ALA A 112 -13.10 -5.48 9.46
C ALA A 112 -12.17 -6.43 8.70
N ALA A 113 -10.88 -6.34 8.97
CA ALA A 113 -9.87 -7.14 8.27
C ALA A 113 -10.01 -8.64 8.55
N GLN A 114 -10.28 -9.44 7.51
CA GLN A 114 -10.19 -10.89 7.58
C GLN A 114 -8.72 -11.32 7.40
N ARG A 115 -7.94 -11.42 8.48
CA ARG A 115 -6.52 -11.80 8.46
C ARG A 115 -6.32 -13.30 8.08
N ALA A 116 -6.90 -13.71 6.93
CA ALA A 116 -6.93 -15.11 6.50
C ALA A 116 -5.56 -15.63 6.02
N SER A 117 -4.63 -14.75 5.63
CA SER A 117 -3.31 -15.14 5.10
C SER A 117 -2.46 -15.94 6.09
N HIS A 118 -2.65 -15.72 7.40
CA HIS A 118 -1.90 -16.43 8.43
C HIS A 118 -2.48 -17.80 8.79
N ARG A 119 -3.65 -18.17 8.26
CA ARG A 119 -4.37 -19.37 8.68
C ARG A 119 -4.55 -20.44 7.60
N LYS A 120 -4.30 -20.13 6.33
CA LYS A 120 -4.54 -21.07 5.22
C LYS A 120 -3.36 -21.06 4.25
N LEU A 121 -2.76 -22.22 4.00
CA LEU A 121 -1.62 -22.43 3.06
C LEU A 121 -1.89 -21.82 1.67
N ARG A 122 -3.14 -21.85 1.18
CA ARG A 122 -3.53 -21.25 -0.10
C ARG A 122 -3.27 -19.75 -0.15
N TYR A 123 -3.63 -19.00 0.90
CA TYR A 123 -3.39 -17.55 0.96
C TYR A 123 -1.90 -17.22 1.08
N MET A 124 -1.14 -18.05 1.79
CA MET A 124 0.31 -17.89 1.87
C MET A 124 0.97 -18.09 0.49
N ARG A 125 0.54 -19.10 -0.28
CA ARG A 125 1.02 -19.29 -1.66
C ARG A 125 0.73 -18.10 -2.55
N TRP A 126 -0.47 -17.53 -2.50
CA TRP A 126 -0.80 -16.30 -3.24
C TRP A 126 0.06 -15.13 -2.80
N HIS A 127 0.25 -14.94 -1.49
CA HIS A 127 1.10 -13.88 -0.97
C HIS A 127 2.55 -14.02 -1.48
N LEU A 128 3.12 -15.21 -1.44
CA LEU A 128 4.49 -15.46 -1.93
C LEU A 128 4.60 -15.28 -3.45
N SER A 129 3.62 -15.75 -4.21
CA SER A 129 3.57 -15.57 -5.67
C SER A 129 3.51 -14.09 -6.05
N SER A 130 2.61 -13.33 -5.41
CA SER A 130 2.48 -11.88 -5.64
C SER A 130 3.72 -11.13 -5.19
N MET A 131 4.33 -11.51 -4.07
CA MET A 131 5.60 -10.94 -3.62
C MET A 131 6.72 -11.16 -4.63
N LEU A 132 6.87 -12.38 -5.14
CA LEU A 132 7.87 -12.70 -6.17
C LEU A 132 7.63 -11.87 -7.45
N ARG A 133 6.37 -11.82 -7.93
CA ARG A 133 5.98 -11.00 -9.08
C ARG A 133 6.34 -9.54 -8.87
N TYR A 134 6.04 -8.98 -7.68
CA TYR A 134 6.38 -7.61 -7.35
C TYR A 134 7.88 -7.37 -7.44
N PHE A 135 8.71 -8.23 -6.85
CA PHE A 135 10.17 -8.07 -6.91
C PHE A 135 10.72 -8.21 -8.33
N VAL A 136 10.22 -9.15 -9.13
CA VAL A 136 10.62 -9.28 -10.55
C VAL A 136 10.24 -8.03 -11.34
N LYS A 137 9.01 -7.52 -11.16
CA LYS A 137 8.50 -6.34 -11.87
C LYS A 137 9.21 -5.05 -11.47
N HIS A 138 9.62 -4.93 -10.19
CA HIS A 138 10.12 -3.67 -9.62
C HIS A 138 11.60 -3.70 -9.19
N ALA A 139 12.30 -4.84 -9.31
CA ALA A 139 13.65 -5.10 -8.77
C ALA A 139 14.68 -3.99 -9.03
N TRP A 140 14.57 -3.31 -10.18
CA TRP A 140 15.55 -2.32 -10.64
C TRP A 140 15.03 -0.88 -10.62
N ARG A 141 13.79 -0.64 -10.21
CA ARG A 141 13.09 0.65 -10.38
C ARG A 141 12.13 0.99 -9.25
N LEU A 142 12.43 0.61 -8.00
CA LEU A 142 11.64 1.14 -6.88
C LEU A 142 11.86 2.65 -6.78
N PRO A 143 10.80 3.46 -6.66
CA PRO A 143 10.94 4.87 -6.36
C PRO A 143 11.65 5.00 -5.01
N ARG A 144 12.55 5.96 -4.89
CA ARG A 144 13.25 6.26 -3.65
C ARG A 144 12.44 7.22 -2.80
#